data_f4eb2e2c18321eec10b924dbbc462fe6
#
_entry.id   f4eb2e2c18321eec10b924dbbc462fe6
#
_cell.length_a   1.000
_cell.length_b   1.000
_cell.length_c   1.000
_cell.angle_alpha   90.00
_cell.angle_beta   90.00
_cell.angle_gamma   90.00
#
_symmetry.space_group_name_H-M   'P 1'
#
loop_
_entity.id
_entity.type
_entity.pdbx_description
1 polymer ?
#
loop_
_entity_poly.entity_id
_entity_poly.type
_entity_poly.pdbx_seq_one_letter_code
_entity_poly.pdbx_strand_id
1 'polypeptide(L)'
;MDEPTARASSPARDSDALRRLGRRLFQARLALVWEDLWRALWPGLALAGVFAVVALLDILPRLAAPVHGAMLALFALAAVAVLIAALRRLAWPDEHRAGRRLETESGLAHRPLTALRDSQAGGADDPASAALWRAYRARVAARMGALKPFWPRPHLAARDPMALRGLILLLIVAAAALGPGSIAERFRRAVAPGAMAAAAPPGVLDIWITPPAYTGLPPLVPRPGTDTVLSLPAGSALLAQVSGGVGLPSLSVDGKATPFEAIDARSFRIAAAIDAGHTLRIEQNGKPLAAWTIEVIPDAPPSAAFAEPPSRTRRAALKLDFEAADDYGVASAAALVRRAETPAGVAAETIELPLTLPEPNARAARSSGFHDLTAHPWAGLKAMVRIKVVDTAGQPGLSEEAEIVLPERLFQNPVARAIVEQRKILVGDPAGQRRGVVAALNAIAGVPSQYQDDTVVFLGLRLAALRLDARDGAEAPNVDAVQSLLWDLALRIEDGRLSLAERELRALQQRLQDAIANRESDEEIERLIRELQQAID
;
A
#
# COMPACT_ATOMS: atom_id res chain seq x y z
N MET A 1 -118.14 -37.93 -24.51
CA MET A 1 -117.84 -36.83 -25.37
C MET A 1 -117.21 -35.75 -24.52
N ASP A 2 -115.92 -35.81 -24.27
CA ASP A 2 -115.20 -34.77 -23.50
C ASP A 2 -114.02 -34.27 -24.35
N GLU A 3 -114.06 -33.01 -24.67
CA GLU A 3 -113.02 -32.28 -25.37
C GLU A 3 -111.84 -32.02 -24.42
N PRO A 4 -110.62 -32.26 -24.85
CA PRO A 4 -109.46 -31.89 -24.05
C PRO A 4 -109.17 -30.39 -24.21
N THR A 5 -109.43 -29.65 -23.19
CA THR A 5 -109.06 -28.25 -23.00
C THR A 5 -107.52 -28.06 -23.16
N ALA A 6 -107.10 -27.40 -24.22
CA ALA A 6 -105.75 -26.97 -24.41
C ALA A 6 -105.38 -25.91 -23.29
N ARG A 7 -104.52 -26.36 -22.36
CA ARG A 7 -103.92 -25.43 -21.39
C ARG A 7 -103.01 -24.43 -22.10
N ALA A 8 -103.49 -23.22 -22.21
CA ALA A 8 -102.72 -22.08 -22.64
C ALA A 8 -101.54 -21.86 -21.68
N SER A 9 -100.31 -21.87 -22.23
CA SER A 9 -99.08 -21.60 -21.45
C SER A 9 -99.13 -20.16 -20.93
N SER A 10 -99.06 -20.01 -19.63
CA SER A 10 -99.05 -18.70 -18.93
C SER A 10 -97.77 -17.90 -19.29
N PRO A 11 -97.86 -16.60 -19.68
CA PRO A 11 -96.71 -15.81 -20.09
C PRO A 11 -95.61 -15.64 -19.02
N ALA A 12 -95.97 -15.92 -17.74
CA ALA A 12 -95.03 -15.92 -16.61
C ALA A 12 -94.05 -17.10 -16.68
N ARG A 13 -94.45 -18.27 -17.20
CA ARG A 13 -93.55 -19.44 -17.33
C ARG A 13 -92.50 -19.26 -18.40
N ASP A 14 -92.83 -18.58 -19.46
CA ASP A 14 -91.88 -18.30 -20.59
C ASP A 14 -90.82 -17.26 -20.16
N SER A 15 -91.22 -16.24 -19.37
CA SER A 15 -90.26 -15.25 -18.85
C SER A 15 -89.28 -15.86 -17.85
N ASP A 16 -89.68 -16.79 -17.01
CA ASP A 16 -88.81 -17.51 -16.08
C ASP A 16 -87.85 -18.48 -16.78
N ALA A 17 -88.31 -19.13 -17.85
CA ALA A 17 -87.45 -19.99 -18.67
C ALA A 17 -86.38 -19.20 -19.40
N LEU A 18 -86.69 -18.01 -19.95
CA LEU A 18 -85.72 -17.12 -20.59
C LEU A 18 -84.70 -16.56 -19.60
N ARG A 19 -85.15 -16.20 -18.40
CA ARG A 19 -84.21 -15.76 -17.33
C ARG A 19 -83.26 -16.86 -16.90
N ARG A 20 -83.73 -18.07 -16.76
CA ARG A 20 -82.89 -19.27 -16.46
C ARG A 20 -81.88 -19.51 -17.58
N LEU A 21 -82.27 -19.42 -18.83
CA LEU A 21 -81.39 -19.54 -19.96
C LEU A 21 -80.29 -18.45 -19.96
N GLY A 22 -80.69 -17.18 -19.74
CA GLY A 22 -79.72 -16.06 -19.63
C GLY A 22 -78.65 -16.31 -18.54
N ARG A 23 -79.06 -16.76 -17.37
CA ARG A 23 -78.11 -17.13 -16.30
C ARG A 23 -77.19 -18.28 -16.68
N ARG A 24 -77.67 -19.32 -17.35
CA ARG A 24 -76.89 -20.47 -17.80
C ARG A 24 -75.89 -20.09 -18.91
N LEU A 25 -76.33 -19.25 -19.86
CA LEU A 25 -75.43 -18.73 -20.88
C LEU A 25 -74.34 -17.84 -20.29
N PHE A 26 -74.67 -17.00 -19.29
CA PHE A 26 -73.67 -16.23 -18.58
C PHE A 26 -72.67 -17.11 -17.83
N GLN A 27 -73.16 -18.16 -17.12
CA GLN A 27 -72.29 -19.13 -16.46
C GLN A 27 -71.36 -19.85 -17.47
N ALA A 28 -71.90 -20.19 -18.65
CA ALA A 28 -71.14 -20.79 -19.74
C ALA A 28 -70.04 -19.87 -20.28
N ARG A 29 -70.35 -18.55 -20.42
CA ARG A 29 -69.37 -17.55 -20.78
C ARG A 29 -68.26 -17.43 -19.73
N LEU A 30 -68.60 -17.35 -18.46
CA LEU A 30 -67.61 -17.31 -17.37
C LEU A 30 -66.70 -18.55 -17.35
N ALA A 31 -67.27 -19.74 -17.57
CA ALA A 31 -66.50 -20.94 -17.65
C ALA A 31 -65.52 -20.94 -18.85
N LEU A 32 -65.94 -20.44 -20.02
CA LEU A 32 -65.08 -20.30 -21.16
C LEU A 32 -63.98 -19.26 -20.94
N VAL A 33 -64.32 -18.10 -20.32
CA VAL A 33 -63.30 -17.09 -19.94
C VAL A 33 -62.28 -17.67 -19.00
N TRP A 34 -62.72 -18.45 -18.02
CA TRP A 34 -61.81 -19.15 -17.11
C TRP A 34 -60.88 -20.14 -17.79
N GLU A 35 -61.42 -20.93 -18.72
CA GLU A 35 -60.63 -21.87 -19.51
C GLU A 35 -59.63 -21.15 -20.43
N ASP A 36 -60.04 -20.06 -21.10
CA ASP A 36 -59.19 -19.27 -21.97
C ASP A 36 -58.12 -18.49 -21.18
N LEU A 37 -58.49 -17.98 -19.99
CA LEU A 37 -57.56 -17.34 -19.06
C LEU A 37 -56.42 -18.28 -18.63
N TRP A 38 -56.74 -19.48 -18.17
CA TRP A 38 -55.75 -20.45 -17.79
C TRP A 38 -54.83 -20.85 -18.96
N ARG A 39 -55.40 -20.98 -20.14
CA ARG A 39 -54.66 -21.26 -21.37
C ARG A 39 -53.73 -20.13 -21.76
N ALA A 40 -54.13 -18.89 -21.51
CA ALA A 40 -53.32 -17.69 -21.79
C ALA A 40 -52.24 -17.47 -20.76
N LEU A 41 -52.52 -17.72 -19.47
CA LEU A 41 -51.57 -17.54 -18.35
C LEU A 41 -50.50 -18.62 -18.27
N TRP A 42 -50.78 -19.86 -18.76
CA TRP A 42 -49.87 -20.98 -18.63
C TRP A 42 -48.44 -20.71 -19.12
N PRO A 43 -48.20 -20.15 -20.32
CA PRO A 43 -46.84 -19.85 -20.77
C PRO A 43 -46.10 -18.84 -19.87
N GLY A 44 -46.87 -17.88 -19.31
CA GLY A 44 -46.33 -16.89 -18.36
C GLY A 44 -45.91 -17.52 -17.05
N LEU A 45 -46.76 -18.41 -16.51
CA LEU A 45 -46.44 -19.19 -15.30
C LEU A 45 -45.24 -20.10 -15.49
N ALA A 46 -45.12 -20.73 -16.66
CA ALA A 46 -43.96 -21.56 -16.99
C ALA A 46 -42.65 -20.70 -17.05
N LEU A 47 -42.70 -19.53 -17.71
CA LEU A 47 -41.57 -18.59 -17.75
C LEU A 47 -41.18 -18.08 -16.35
N ALA A 48 -42.18 -17.71 -15.54
CA ALA A 48 -41.96 -17.30 -14.16
C ALA A 48 -41.37 -18.44 -13.31
N GLY A 49 -41.81 -19.66 -13.52
CA GLY A 49 -41.26 -20.84 -12.87
C GLY A 49 -39.78 -21.10 -13.23
N VAL A 50 -39.45 -21.01 -14.52
CA VAL A 50 -38.05 -21.10 -14.99
C VAL A 50 -37.20 -20.01 -14.37
N PHE A 51 -37.69 -18.75 -14.37
CA PHE A 51 -36.97 -17.64 -13.71
C PHE A 51 -36.78 -17.92 -12.20
N ALA A 52 -37.82 -18.43 -11.53
CA ALA A 52 -37.74 -18.76 -10.11
C ALA A 52 -36.68 -19.84 -9.84
N VAL A 53 -36.60 -20.88 -10.67
CA VAL A 53 -35.54 -21.92 -10.56
C VAL A 53 -34.15 -21.32 -10.73
N VAL A 54 -33.96 -20.51 -11.78
CA VAL A 54 -32.67 -19.85 -12.05
C VAL A 54 -32.27 -18.90 -10.93
N ALA A 55 -33.24 -18.16 -10.35
CA ALA A 55 -33.02 -17.26 -9.23
C ALA A 55 -32.67 -18.02 -7.94
N LEU A 56 -33.41 -19.10 -7.63
CA LEU A 56 -33.19 -19.90 -6.42
C LEU A 56 -31.89 -20.69 -6.44
N LEU A 57 -31.38 -21.04 -7.61
CA LEU A 57 -30.08 -21.70 -7.79
C LEU A 57 -28.90 -20.70 -7.81
N ASP A 58 -29.16 -19.38 -7.63
CA ASP A 58 -28.15 -18.33 -7.69
C ASP A 58 -27.30 -18.34 -9.00
N ILE A 59 -27.91 -18.71 -10.13
CA ILE A 59 -27.20 -18.80 -11.42
C ILE A 59 -26.87 -17.41 -11.96
N LEU A 60 -27.86 -16.50 -11.97
CA LEU A 60 -27.70 -15.14 -12.51
C LEU A 60 -26.61 -14.32 -11.79
N PRO A 61 -26.55 -14.31 -10.45
CA PRO A 61 -25.53 -13.55 -9.74
C PRO A 61 -24.09 -14.03 -9.96
N ARG A 62 -23.88 -15.27 -10.44
CA ARG A 62 -22.56 -15.82 -10.77
C ARG A 62 -22.02 -15.34 -12.11
N LEU A 63 -22.89 -14.76 -12.94
CA LEU A 63 -22.51 -14.20 -14.25
C LEU A 63 -21.89 -12.82 -14.08
N ALA A 64 -21.03 -12.43 -15.04
CA ALA A 64 -20.54 -11.06 -15.10
C ALA A 64 -21.72 -10.06 -15.22
N ALA A 65 -21.63 -8.91 -14.56
CA ALA A 65 -22.72 -7.95 -14.46
C ALA A 65 -23.42 -7.60 -15.82
N PRO A 66 -22.69 -7.39 -16.94
CA PRO A 66 -23.34 -7.13 -18.23
C PRO A 66 -24.13 -8.34 -18.76
N VAL A 67 -23.61 -9.56 -18.56
CA VAL A 67 -24.29 -10.81 -18.97
C VAL A 67 -25.54 -11.05 -18.12
N HIS A 68 -25.43 -10.81 -16.80
CA HIS A 68 -26.58 -10.87 -15.88
C HIS A 68 -27.68 -9.89 -16.31
N GLY A 69 -27.31 -8.63 -16.58
CA GLY A 69 -28.24 -7.63 -17.07
C GLY A 69 -28.91 -8.02 -18.39
N ALA A 70 -28.15 -8.56 -19.34
CA ALA A 70 -28.68 -9.05 -20.62
C ALA A 70 -29.68 -10.19 -20.44
N MET A 71 -29.40 -11.14 -19.52
CA MET A 71 -30.31 -12.24 -19.21
C MET A 71 -31.62 -11.74 -18.57
N LEU A 72 -31.56 -10.78 -17.65
CA LEU A 72 -32.76 -10.15 -17.09
C LEU A 72 -33.59 -9.45 -18.16
N ALA A 73 -32.94 -8.72 -19.08
CA ALA A 73 -33.61 -8.07 -20.19
C ALA A 73 -34.31 -9.10 -21.11
N LEU A 74 -33.65 -10.26 -21.36
CA LEU A 74 -34.24 -11.35 -22.14
C LEU A 74 -35.48 -11.93 -21.46
N PHE A 75 -35.42 -12.18 -20.14
CA PHE A 75 -36.60 -12.65 -19.38
C PHE A 75 -37.73 -11.61 -19.39
N ALA A 76 -37.41 -10.32 -19.24
CA ALA A 76 -38.40 -9.25 -19.30
C ALA A 76 -39.06 -9.16 -20.68
N LEU A 77 -38.28 -9.19 -21.76
CA LEU A 77 -38.80 -9.20 -23.13
C LEU A 77 -39.69 -10.42 -23.40
N ALA A 78 -39.26 -11.61 -22.96
CA ALA A 78 -40.05 -12.83 -23.06
C ALA A 78 -41.39 -12.71 -22.30
N ALA A 79 -41.36 -12.14 -21.09
CA ALA A 79 -42.57 -11.92 -20.27
C ALA A 79 -43.53 -10.94 -20.95
N VAL A 80 -43.02 -9.84 -21.53
CA VAL A 80 -43.83 -8.89 -22.31
C VAL A 80 -44.42 -9.55 -23.54
N ALA A 81 -43.64 -10.34 -24.29
CA ALA A 81 -44.13 -11.04 -25.48
C ALA A 81 -45.24 -12.06 -25.11
N VAL A 82 -45.05 -12.82 -24.01
CA VAL A 82 -46.07 -13.77 -23.52
C VAL A 82 -47.31 -13.01 -23.06
N LEU A 83 -47.19 -11.88 -22.39
CA LEU A 83 -48.30 -11.05 -21.94
C LEU A 83 -49.09 -10.51 -23.13
N ILE A 84 -48.43 -9.97 -24.16
CA ILE A 84 -49.08 -9.49 -25.39
C ILE A 84 -49.80 -10.65 -26.09
N ALA A 85 -49.17 -11.81 -26.17
CA ALA A 85 -49.81 -13.00 -26.79
C ALA A 85 -51.04 -13.47 -25.98
N ALA A 86 -50.96 -13.39 -24.64
CA ALA A 86 -52.08 -13.75 -23.76
C ALA A 86 -53.26 -12.75 -23.93
N LEU A 87 -52.95 -11.46 -23.93
CA LEU A 87 -53.99 -10.40 -24.14
C LEU A 87 -54.67 -10.51 -25.47
N ARG A 88 -53.91 -10.79 -26.55
CA ARG A 88 -54.48 -10.99 -27.90
C ARG A 88 -55.40 -12.24 -28.00
N ARG A 89 -55.21 -13.22 -27.16
CA ARG A 89 -56.04 -14.46 -27.13
C ARG A 89 -57.22 -14.36 -26.18
N LEU A 90 -57.25 -13.39 -25.26
CA LEU A 90 -58.32 -13.22 -24.31
C LEU A 90 -59.40 -12.34 -24.93
N ALA A 91 -60.37 -12.99 -25.60
CA ALA A 91 -61.54 -12.32 -26.14
C ALA A 91 -62.79 -12.77 -25.37
N TRP A 92 -63.77 -11.85 -25.20
CA TRP A 92 -65.02 -12.20 -24.55
C TRP A 92 -65.76 -13.23 -25.42
N PRO A 93 -66.17 -14.41 -24.87
CA PRO A 93 -66.81 -15.46 -25.66
C PRO A 93 -68.15 -14.99 -26.23
N ASP A 94 -68.32 -15.20 -27.53
CA ASP A 94 -69.56 -14.97 -28.20
C ASP A 94 -70.69 -15.88 -27.66
N GLU A 95 -71.94 -15.42 -27.73
CA GLU A 95 -73.10 -16.15 -27.25
C GLU A 95 -73.26 -17.50 -27.96
N HIS A 96 -72.92 -17.55 -29.24
CA HIS A 96 -72.98 -18.79 -30.03
C HIS A 96 -71.95 -19.83 -29.50
N ARG A 97 -70.77 -19.40 -29.11
CA ARG A 97 -69.77 -20.27 -28.53
C ARG A 97 -70.16 -20.80 -27.15
N ALA A 98 -70.76 -19.91 -26.31
CA ALA A 98 -71.26 -20.29 -24.98
C ALA A 98 -72.47 -21.23 -25.12
N GLY A 99 -73.39 -20.94 -26.05
CA GLY A 99 -74.55 -21.79 -26.33
C GLY A 99 -74.13 -23.20 -26.80
N ARG A 100 -73.25 -23.27 -27.78
CA ARG A 100 -72.70 -24.56 -28.27
C ARG A 100 -72.06 -25.39 -27.16
N ARG A 101 -71.29 -24.73 -26.28
CA ARG A 101 -70.63 -25.43 -25.15
C ARG A 101 -71.66 -25.98 -24.20
N LEU A 102 -72.72 -25.21 -23.87
CA LEU A 102 -73.79 -25.61 -23.01
C LEU A 102 -74.59 -26.77 -23.58
N GLU A 103 -74.89 -26.74 -24.89
CA GLU A 103 -75.57 -27.83 -25.60
C GLU A 103 -74.75 -29.13 -25.58
N THR A 104 -73.45 -29.04 -25.91
CA THR A 104 -72.56 -30.23 -25.92
C THR A 104 -72.44 -30.88 -24.57
N GLU A 105 -72.22 -30.09 -23.48
CA GLU A 105 -72.13 -30.63 -22.13
C GLU A 105 -73.43 -31.17 -21.58
N SER A 106 -74.58 -30.64 -22.09
CA SER A 106 -75.90 -31.13 -21.73
C SER A 106 -76.37 -32.35 -22.59
N GLY A 107 -75.56 -32.78 -23.54
CA GLY A 107 -75.90 -33.90 -24.43
C GLY A 107 -77.05 -33.62 -25.40
N LEU A 108 -77.30 -32.32 -25.74
CA LEU A 108 -78.41 -31.93 -26.61
C LEU A 108 -77.99 -31.94 -28.07
N ALA A 109 -78.61 -32.85 -28.87
CA ALA A 109 -78.42 -32.92 -30.30
C ALA A 109 -79.26 -31.84 -31.05
N HIS A 110 -78.86 -31.50 -32.30
CA HIS A 110 -79.57 -30.65 -33.22
C HIS A 110 -79.69 -29.16 -32.83
N ARG A 111 -78.79 -28.61 -32.01
CA ARG A 111 -78.66 -27.17 -31.67
C ARG A 111 -79.97 -26.48 -31.23
N PRO A 112 -80.63 -26.95 -30.23
CA PRO A 112 -81.96 -26.45 -29.83
C PRO A 112 -81.92 -24.97 -29.37
N LEU A 113 -80.82 -24.45 -28.86
CA LEU A 113 -80.71 -23.05 -28.48
C LEU A 113 -80.69 -22.10 -29.71
N THR A 114 -80.13 -22.53 -30.82
CA THR A 114 -80.18 -21.79 -32.06
C THR A 114 -81.60 -21.79 -32.61
N ALA A 115 -82.26 -22.95 -32.64
CA ALA A 115 -83.65 -23.07 -33.11
C ALA A 115 -84.67 -22.24 -32.31
N LEU A 116 -84.46 -21.98 -31.01
CA LEU A 116 -85.29 -21.08 -30.22
C LEU A 116 -85.18 -19.60 -30.57
N ARG A 117 -84.02 -19.20 -31.09
CA ARG A 117 -83.73 -17.84 -31.53
C ARG A 117 -84.05 -17.60 -33.00
N ASP A 118 -84.24 -18.66 -33.71
CA ASP A 118 -84.56 -18.60 -35.11
C ASP A 118 -86.00 -18.10 -35.34
N SER A 119 -86.21 -17.39 -36.41
CA SER A 119 -87.49 -16.89 -36.80
C SER A 119 -87.98 -17.60 -38.04
N GLN A 120 -89.30 -17.75 -38.17
CA GLN A 120 -89.89 -18.36 -39.37
C GLN A 120 -89.64 -17.47 -40.60
N ALA A 121 -88.86 -17.96 -41.56
CA ALA A 121 -88.49 -17.22 -42.71
C ALA A 121 -89.59 -17.10 -43.79
N GLY A 122 -90.60 -17.99 -43.75
CA GLY A 122 -91.75 -17.94 -44.68
C GLY A 122 -92.98 -18.64 -44.10
N GLY A 123 -94.17 -18.33 -44.56
CA GLY A 123 -95.41 -18.90 -44.07
C GLY A 123 -95.86 -18.40 -42.68
N ALA A 124 -95.43 -17.22 -42.28
CA ALA A 124 -95.80 -16.63 -40.98
C ALA A 124 -97.30 -16.25 -40.98
N ASP A 125 -97.88 -16.01 -42.09
CA ASP A 125 -99.31 -15.61 -42.28
C ASP A 125 -100.20 -16.86 -42.42
N ASP A 126 -99.63 -18.05 -42.55
CA ASP A 126 -100.41 -19.30 -42.59
C ASP A 126 -100.63 -19.81 -41.19
N PRO A 127 -101.94 -19.93 -40.75
CA PRO A 127 -102.24 -20.37 -39.34
C PRO A 127 -101.70 -21.72 -38.98
N ALA A 128 -101.63 -22.66 -39.96
CA ALA A 128 -101.17 -24.01 -39.78
C ALA A 128 -99.62 -24.05 -39.57
N SER A 129 -98.89 -23.36 -40.41
CA SER A 129 -97.46 -23.17 -40.33
C SER A 129 -97.02 -22.53 -39.02
N ALA A 130 -97.74 -21.46 -38.62
CA ALA A 130 -97.51 -20.75 -37.37
C ALA A 130 -97.85 -21.62 -36.16
N ALA A 131 -98.83 -22.52 -36.22
CA ALA A 131 -99.17 -23.43 -35.18
C ALA A 131 -98.09 -24.56 -35.03
N LEU A 132 -97.59 -25.10 -36.17
CA LEU A 132 -96.51 -26.06 -36.19
C LEU A 132 -95.19 -25.44 -35.59
N TRP A 133 -94.87 -24.21 -36.00
CA TRP A 133 -93.69 -23.49 -35.43
C TRP A 133 -93.81 -23.26 -33.98
N ARG A 134 -94.98 -22.86 -33.45
CA ARG A 134 -95.20 -22.71 -32.00
C ARG A 134 -95.07 -24.07 -31.27
N ALA A 135 -95.64 -25.14 -31.83
CA ALA A 135 -95.53 -26.49 -31.24
C ALA A 135 -94.08 -26.98 -31.26
N TYR A 136 -93.30 -26.68 -32.32
CA TYR A 136 -91.89 -27.01 -32.40
C TYR A 136 -91.08 -26.23 -31.34
N ARG A 137 -91.30 -24.90 -31.23
CA ARG A 137 -90.62 -24.11 -30.19
C ARG A 137 -91.00 -24.55 -28.78
N ALA A 138 -92.27 -24.91 -28.53
CA ALA A 138 -92.69 -25.42 -27.20
C ALA A 138 -92.02 -26.76 -26.87
N ARG A 139 -91.84 -27.65 -27.85
CA ARG A 139 -91.14 -28.95 -27.72
C ARG A 139 -89.64 -28.72 -27.47
N VAL A 140 -89.02 -27.78 -28.15
CA VAL A 140 -87.63 -27.38 -27.96
C VAL A 140 -87.43 -26.74 -26.61
N ALA A 141 -88.36 -25.83 -26.20
CA ALA A 141 -88.33 -25.19 -24.86
C ALA A 141 -88.50 -26.20 -23.70
N ALA A 142 -89.33 -27.25 -23.88
CA ALA A 142 -89.47 -28.30 -22.88
C ALA A 142 -88.14 -29.08 -22.64
N ARG A 143 -87.33 -29.21 -23.69
CA ARG A 143 -85.98 -29.87 -23.58
C ARG A 143 -84.97 -28.97 -22.85
N MET A 144 -85.21 -27.68 -22.68
CA MET A 144 -84.36 -26.75 -21.95
C MET A 144 -84.27 -27.04 -20.45
N GLY A 145 -85.20 -27.79 -19.88
CA GLY A 145 -85.10 -28.26 -18.50
C GLY A 145 -83.95 -29.20 -18.23
N ALA A 146 -83.38 -29.78 -19.33
CA ALA A 146 -82.27 -30.73 -19.26
C ALA A 146 -80.88 -30.05 -19.27
N LEU A 147 -80.79 -28.69 -19.34
CA LEU A 147 -79.51 -27.98 -19.29
C LEU A 147 -78.82 -28.22 -17.96
N LYS A 148 -77.64 -28.87 -17.97
CA LYS A 148 -76.84 -29.19 -16.80
C LYS A 148 -75.80 -28.11 -16.51
N PRO A 149 -75.55 -27.79 -15.24
CA PRO A 149 -74.39 -26.99 -14.90
C PRO A 149 -73.12 -27.79 -15.20
N PHE A 150 -72.07 -27.14 -15.70
CA PHE A 150 -70.81 -27.79 -15.92
C PHE A 150 -69.66 -26.97 -15.25
N TRP A 151 -68.61 -27.69 -14.86
CA TRP A 151 -67.43 -27.08 -14.27
C TRP A 151 -66.42 -26.73 -15.40
N PRO A 152 -65.73 -25.60 -15.28
CA PRO A 152 -64.69 -25.25 -16.27
C PRO A 152 -63.57 -26.31 -16.24
N ARG A 153 -63.15 -26.76 -17.44
CA ARG A 153 -62.10 -27.77 -17.63
C ARG A 153 -61.04 -27.18 -18.55
N PRO A 154 -59.97 -26.54 -18.04
CA PRO A 154 -58.98 -25.86 -18.87
C PRO A 154 -58.13 -26.78 -19.73
N HIS A 155 -58.18 -28.13 -19.52
CA HIS A 155 -57.47 -29.18 -20.28
C HIS A 155 -55.95 -28.88 -20.44
N LEU A 156 -55.32 -28.38 -19.36
CA LEU A 156 -53.90 -27.99 -19.34
C LEU A 156 -53.01 -29.25 -19.58
N ALA A 157 -53.41 -30.41 -19.12
CA ALA A 157 -52.67 -31.68 -19.31
C ALA A 157 -52.48 -32.03 -20.80
N ALA A 158 -53.46 -31.74 -21.65
CA ALA A 158 -53.35 -32.01 -23.08
C ALA A 158 -52.32 -31.09 -23.80
N ARG A 159 -51.92 -29.97 -23.19
CA ARG A 159 -50.92 -29.02 -23.71
C ARG A 159 -49.54 -29.16 -23.05
N ASP A 160 -49.44 -29.95 -22.01
CA ASP A 160 -48.21 -30.29 -21.31
C ASP A 160 -48.00 -31.81 -21.26
N PRO A 161 -47.78 -32.44 -22.43
CA PRO A 161 -47.64 -33.90 -22.52
C PRO A 161 -46.39 -34.43 -21.80
N MET A 162 -45.37 -33.57 -21.61
CA MET A 162 -44.11 -33.88 -20.89
C MET A 162 -44.18 -33.58 -19.39
N ALA A 163 -45.34 -33.17 -18.89
CA ALA A 163 -45.54 -32.79 -17.48
C ALA A 163 -44.54 -31.74 -16.97
N LEU A 164 -44.14 -30.76 -17.83
CA LEU A 164 -43.19 -29.72 -17.51
C LEU A 164 -43.58 -28.90 -16.26
N ARG A 165 -44.88 -28.77 -16.00
CA ARG A 165 -45.40 -28.14 -14.77
C ARG A 165 -44.95 -28.85 -13.51
N GLY A 166 -44.95 -30.20 -13.55
CA GLY A 166 -44.48 -31.02 -12.43
C GLY A 166 -42.96 -30.89 -12.26
N LEU A 167 -42.23 -30.91 -13.37
CA LEU A 167 -40.79 -30.70 -13.38
C LEU A 167 -40.39 -29.33 -12.83
N ILE A 168 -41.04 -28.24 -13.30
CA ILE A 168 -40.78 -26.90 -12.82
C ILE A 168 -41.06 -26.78 -11.32
N LEU A 169 -42.19 -27.35 -10.85
CA LEU A 169 -42.51 -27.34 -9.42
C LEU A 169 -41.50 -28.13 -8.61
N LEU A 170 -41.11 -29.31 -9.09
CA LEU A 170 -40.07 -30.12 -8.43
C LEU A 170 -38.74 -29.36 -8.34
N LEU A 171 -38.33 -28.72 -9.44
CA LEU A 171 -37.09 -27.90 -9.48
C LEU A 171 -37.17 -26.71 -8.54
N ILE A 172 -38.31 -26.02 -8.44
CA ILE A 172 -38.51 -24.92 -7.49
C ILE A 172 -38.33 -25.40 -6.05
N VAL A 173 -38.99 -26.54 -5.70
CA VAL A 173 -38.88 -27.12 -4.35
C VAL A 173 -37.44 -27.56 -4.08
N ALA A 174 -36.79 -28.24 -5.00
CA ALA A 174 -35.42 -28.68 -4.86
C ALA A 174 -34.46 -27.49 -4.72
N ALA A 175 -34.59 -26.45 -5.58
CA ALA A 175 -33.78 -25.25 -5.53
C ALA A 175 -34.01 -24.45 -4.24
N ALA A 176 -35.24 -24.40 -3.74
CA ALA A 176 -35.55 -23.76 -2.46
C ALA A 176 -34.89 -24.48 -1.27
N ALA A 177 -34.89 -25.83 -1.30
CA ALA A 177 -34.34 -26.64 -0.23
C ALA A 177 -32.80 -26.70 -0.23
N LEU A 178 -32.17 -26.76 -1.41
CA LEU A 178 -30.73 -26.98 -1.56
C LEU A 178 -29.90 -25.67 -1.57
N GLY A 179 -30.49 -24.52 -1.86
CA GLY A 179 -29.77 -23.26 -2.00
C GLY A 179 -29.43 -22.59 -0.66
N PRO A 180 -28.27 -21.92 -0.55
CA PRO A 180 -27.85 -21.24 0.66
C PRO A 180 -28.61 -19.91 0.90
N GLY A 181 -28.89 -19.59 2.16
CA GLY A 181 -29.53 -18.32 2.54
C GLY A 181 -31.05 -18.29 2.35
N SER A 182 -31.67 -17.14 2.64
CA SER A 182 -33.12 -16.98 2.53
C SER A 182 -33.59 -16.89 1.07
N ILE A 183 -34.81 -17.41 0.79
CA ILE A 183 -35.44 -17.34 -0.54
C ILE A 183 -35.53 -15.87 -1.02
N ALA A 184 -35.93 -14.96 -0.14
CA ALA A 184 -36.07 -13.53 -0.47
C ALA A 184 -34.72 -12.90 -0.90
N GLU A 185 -33.65 -13.28 -0.25
CA GLU A 185 -32.32 -12.78 -0.57
C GLU A 185 -31.81 -13.27 -1.91
N ARG A 186 -32.07 -14.54 -2.26
CA ARG A 186 -31.75 -15.11 -3.57
C ARG A 186 -32.51 -14.41 -4.70
N PHE A 187 -33.80 -14.13 -4.50
CA PHE A 187 -34.56 -13.35 -5.47
C PHE A 187 -34.03 -11.91 -5.63
N ARG A 188 -33.69 -11.26 -4.50
CA ARG A 188 -33.10 -9.90 -4.55
C ARG A 188 -31.79 -9.88 -5.33
N ARG A 189 -30.89 -10.85 -5.09
CA ARG A 189 -29.63 -10.99 -5.83
C ARG A 189 -29.86 -11.29 -7.31
N ALA A 190 -30.88 -12.11 -7.64
CA ALA A 190 -31.19 -12.45 -9.01
C ALA A 190 -31.64 -11.24 -9.84
N VAL A 191 -32.30 -10.24 -9.25
CA VAL A 191 -32.76 -9.03 -9.97
C VAL A 191 -31.77 -7.87 -9.90
N ALA A 192 -30.65 -7.99 -9.17
CA ALA A 192 -29.64 -6.94 -9.00
C ALA A 192 -28.29 -7.35 -9.62
N PRO A 193 -27.98 -6.93 -10.85
CA PRO A 193 -26.69 -7.23 -11.48
C PRO A 193 -25.51 -6.72 -10.61
N GLY A 194 -24.51 -7.57 -10.36
CA GLY A 194 -23.36 -7.22 -9.53
C GLY A 194 -23.57 -7.35 -8.01
N ALA A 195 -24.74 -7.79 -7.54
CA ALA A 195 -25.02 -7.94 -6.12
C ALA A 195 -24.08 -8.90 -5.38
N MET A 196 -23.51 -9.91 -6.05
CA MET A 196 -22.51 -10.80 -5.46
C MET A 196 -21.16 -10.13 -5.24
N ALA A 197 -20.75 -9.24 -6.13
CA ALA A 197 -19.53 -8.45 -5.96
C ALA A 197 -19.65 -7.50 -4.75
N ALA A 198 -20.85 -6.96 -4.52
CA ALA A 198 -21.14 -6.09 -3.37
C ALA A 198 -21.29 -6.86 -2.05
N ALA A 199 -21.63 -8.14 -2.10
CA ALA A 199 -21.83 -9.02 -0.94
C ALA A 199 -20.61 -9.90 -0.61
N ALA A 200 -19.53 -9.87 -1.43
CA ALA A 200 -18.30 -10.57 -1.09
C ALA A 200 -17.73 -10.04 0.24
N PRO A 201 -17.23 -10.92 1.12
CA PRO A 201 -16.57 -10.46 2.32
C PRO A 201 -15.38 -9.56 1.94
N PRO A 202 -15.11 -8.51 2.74
CA PRO A 202 -13.96 -7.65 2.51
C PRO A 202 -12.67 -8.48 2.52
N GLY A 203 -11.66 -8.06 1.79
CA GLY A 203 -10.33 -8.66 1.87
C GLY A 203 -9.78 -8.54 3.29
N VAL A 204 -9.00 -9.55 3.68
CA VAL A 204 -8.21 -9.51 4.92
C VAL A 204 -6.93 -8.75 4.62
N LEU A 205 -6.65 -7.72 5.42
CA LEU A 205 -5.47 -6.87 5.30
C LEU A 205 -4.45 -7.22 6.37
N ASP A 206 -3.24 -7.55 5.95
CA ASP A 206 -2.05 -7.61 6.77
C ASP A 206 -1.10 -6.49 6.36
N ILE A 207 -0.60 -5.72 7.33
CA ILE A 207 0.25 -4.56 7.08
C ILE A 207 1.40 -4.51 8.08
N TRP A 208 2.59 -4.21 7.59
CA TRP A 208 3.81 -3.98 8.36
C TRP A 208 4.44 -2.68 7.89
N ILE A 209 4.84 -1.87 8.85
CA ILE A 209 5.61 -0.65 8.60
C ILE A 209 6.93 -0.81 9.32
N THR A 210 8.02 -0.89 8.56
CA THR A 210 9.37 -1.03 9.08
C THR A 210 10.08 0.31 8.99
N PRO A 211 10.39 0.95 10.13
CA PRO A 211 11.20 2.15 10.15
C PRO A 211 12.58 1.91 9.53
N PRO A 212 13.26 2.93 9.02
CA PRO A 212 14.63 2.81 8.53
C PRO A 212 15.57 2.22 9.58
N ALA A 213 16.54 1.41 9.16
CA ALA A 213 17.42 0.68 10.07
C ALA A 213 18.21 1.58 11.03
N TYR A 214 18.55 2.81 10.60
CA TYR A 214 19.28 3.77 11.40
C TYR A 214 18.50 4.25 12.64
N THR A 215 17.16 4.18 12.62
CA THR A 215 16.33 4.62 13.76
C THR A 215 16.37 3.66 14.95
N GLY A 216 16.75 2.39 14.73
CA GLY A 216 16.70 1.33 15.75
C GLY A 216 15.30 1.00 16.25
N LEU A 217 14.24 1.54 15.64
CA LEU A 217 12.86 1.29 16.04
C LEU A 217 12.36 -0.07 15.54
N PRO A 218 11.52 -0.77 16.33
CA PRO A 218 10.94 -2.04 15.90
C PRO A 218 9.86 -1.81 14.81
N PRO A 219 9.59 -2.84 13.97
CA PRO A 219 8.50 -2.80 13.03
C PRO A 219 7.14 -2.59 13.72
N LEU A 220 6.27 -1.78 13.09
CA LEU A 220 4.93 -1.46 13.54
C LEU A 220 3.92 -2.30 12.77
N VAL A 221 2.91 -2.84 13.47
CA VAL A 221 1.76 -3.54 12.87
C VAL A 221 0.49 -2.79 13.26
N PRO A 222 0.09 -1.77 12.49
CA PRO A 222 -1.08 -0.97 12.81
C PRO A 222 -2.36 -1.78 12.64
N ARG A 223 -3.27 -1.69 13.62
CA ARG A 223 -4.57 -2.36 13.55
C ARG A 223 -5.59 -1.46 12.85
N PRO A 224 -6.40 -2.02 11.95
CA PRO A 224 -7.50 -1.26 11.35
C PRO A 224 -8.50 -0.76 12.40
N GLY A 225 -8.98 0.48 12.25
CA GLY A 225 -10.04 1.04 13.11
C GLY A 225 -9.56 1.64 14.43
N THR A 226 -8.26 1.87 14.61
CA THR A 226 -7.75 2.66 15.73
C THR A 226 -7.58 4.12 15.30
N ASP A 227 -8.17 5.06 16.06
CA ASP A 227 -8.01 6.51 15.84
C ASP A 227 -6.64 7.06 16.31
N THR A 228 -5.64 6.19 16.42
CA THR A 228 -4.30 6.57 16.88
C THR A 228 -3.50 7.14 15.72
N VAL A 229 -2.90 8.30 15.92
CA VAL A 229 -1.93 8.86 14.97
C VAL A 229 -0.68 8.00 14.99
N LEU A 230 -0.26 7.52 13.82
CA LEU A 230 0.98 6.75 13.66
C LEU A 230 2.14 7.70 13.35
N SER A 231 3.03 7.88 14.31
CA SER A 231 4.28 8.63 14.09
C SER A 231 5.29 7.72 13.40
N LEU A 232 5.71 8.08 12.22
CA LEU A 232 6.59 7.29 11.36
C LEU A 232 7.83 8.12 10.97
N PRO A 233 9.05 7.59 11.13
CA PRO A 233 10.22 8.22 10.54
C PRO A 233 10.09 8.26 9.01
N ALA A 234 10.57 9.34 8.39
CA ALA A 234 10.65 9.43 6.94
C ALA A 234 11.48 8.27 6.36
N GLY A 235 11.08 7.78 5.18
CA GLY A 235 11.71 6.59 4.58
C GLY A 235 11.25 5.26 5.17
N SER A 236 10.20 5.24 6.03
CA SER A 236 9.64 3.98 6.55
C SER A 236 9.09 3.12 5.43
N ALA A 237 9.49 1.83 5.38
CA ALA A 237 9.06 0.87 4.40
C ALA A 237 7.72 0.24 4.81
N LEU A 238 6.68 0.48 4.02
CA LEU A 238 5.37 -0.16 4.17
C LEU A 238 5.32 -1.41 3.30
N LEU A 239 4.94 -2.53 3.90
CA LEU A 239 4.57 -3.76 3.22
C LEU A 239 3.13 -4.09 3.59
N ALA A 240 2.25 -4.21 2.61
CA ALA A 240 0.88 -4.62 2.85
C ALA A 240 0.47 -5.76 1.92
N GLN A 241 -0.32 -6.69 2.46
CA GLN A 241 -0.90 -7.80 1.73
C GLN A 241 -2.42 -7.83 1.95
N VAL A 242 -3.16 -7.97 0.86
CA VAL A 242 -4.62 -8.15 0.91
C VAL A 242 -4.95 -9.52 0.36
N SER A 243 -5.67 -10.32 1.15
CA SER A 243 -6.10 -11.67 0.79
C SER A 243 -7.63 -11.73 0.69
N GLY A 244 -8.16 -12.16 -0.45
CA GLY A 244 -9.61 -12.24 -0.71
C GLY A 244 -10.19 -10.92 -1.21
N GLY A 245 -11.50 -10.73 -0.98
CA GLY A 245 -12.24 -9.60 -1.52
C GLY A 245 -12.47 -9.68 -3.03
N VAL A 246 -12.96 -8.60 -3.62
CA VAL A 246 -13.22 -8.48 -5.07
C VAL A 246 -12.64 -7.15 -5.58
N GLY A 247 -11.87 -7.22 -6.65
CA GLY A 247 -11.21 -6.06 -7.26
C GLY A 247 -9.79 -5.84 -6.77
N LEU A 248 -9.02 -5.05 -7.52
CA LEU A 248 -7.64 -4.72 -7.21
C LEU A 248 -7.59 -3.72 -6.06
N PRO A 249 -6.86 -4.01 -4.96
CA PRO A 249 -6.67 -3.05 -3.89
C PRO A 249 -5.76 -1.90 -4.31
N SER A 250 -5.88 -0.77 -3.63
CA SER A 250 -4.99 0.39 -3.79
C SER A 250 -4.60 0.96 -2.44
N LEU A 251 -3.34 1.41 -2.35
CA LEU A 251 -2.80 2.20 -1.27
C LEU A 251 -2.90 3.67 -1.66
N SER A 252 -3.44 4.49 -0.79
CA SER A 252 -3.52 5.94 -0.99
C SER A 252 -2.82 6.67 0.15
N VAL A 253 -1.86 7.52 -0.20
CA VAL A 253 -1.21 8.47 0.72
C VAL A 253 -1.62 9.87 0.26
N ASP A 254 -2.31 10.62 1.12
CA ASP A 254 -2.86 11.96 0.84
C ASP A 254 -3.61 12.06 -0.51
N GLY A 255 -4.36 11.00 -0.87
CA GLY A 255 -5.14 10.95 -2.10
C GLY A 255 -4.38 10.45 -3.34
N LYS A 256 -3.06 10.29 -3.27
CA LYS A 256 -2.29 9.65 -4.35
C LYS A 256 -2.38 8.15 -4.24
N ALA A 257 -3.13 7.52 -5.15
CA ALA A 257 -3.38 6.09 -5.14
C ALA A 257 -2.31 5.32 -5.94
N THR A 258 -1.81 4.25 -5.34
CA THR A 258 -0.90 3.27 -5.96
C THR A 258 -1.56 1.90 -5.92
N PRO A 259 -1.72 1.20 -7.05
CA PRO A 259 -2.34 -0.12 -7.07
C PRO A 259 -1.41 -1.18 -6.47
N PHE A 260 -2.01 -2.20 -5.86
CA PHE A 260 -1.29 -3.40 -5.43
C PHE A 260 -0.90 -4.27 -6.62
N GLU A 261 0.16 -5.04 -6.46
CA GLU A 261 0.57 -6.08 -7.40
C GLU A 261 -0.16 -7.39 -7.07
N ALA A 262 -0.68 -8.08 -8.09
CA ALA A 262 -1.30 -9.38 -7.91
C ALA A 262 -0.23 -10.46 -7.75
N ILE A 263 -0.29 -11.21 -6.64
CA ILE A 263 0.52 -12.42 -6.43
C ILE A 263 -0.19 -13.61 -7.07
N ASP A 264 -1.50 -13.70 -6.83
CA ASP A 264 -2.40 -14.69 -7.42
C ASP A 264 -3.80 -14.11 -7.66
N ALA A 265 -4.79 -14.95 -8.01
CA ALA A 265 -6.16 -14.51 -8.32
C ALA A 265 -6.89 -13.84 -7.13
N ARG A 266 -6.41 -13.98 -5.89
CA ARG A 266 -7.04 -13.47 -4.66
C ARG A 266 -6.08 -12.86 -3.66
N SER A 267 -4.79 -12.80 -3.96
CA SER A 267 -3.76 -12.26 -3.06
C SER A 267 -3.02 -11.15 -3.78
N PHE A 268 -2.89 -10.03 -3.11
CA PHE A 268 -2.30 -8.81 -3.63
C PHE A 268 -1.28 -8.28 -2.63
N ARG A 269 -0.20 -7.69 -3.09
CA ARG A 269 0.86 -7.12 -2.27
C ARG A 269 1.27 -5.75 -2.77
N ILE A 270 1.68 -4.89 -1.86
CA ILE A 270 2.36 -3.64 -2.17
C ILE A 270 3.54 -3.44 -1.23
N ALA A 271 4.64 -2.93 -1.78
CA ALA A 271 5.76 -2.39 -1.03
C ALA A 271 5.94 -0.93 -1.45
N ALA A 272 5.98 -0.02 -0.48
CA ALA A 272 6.11 1.40 -0.72
C ALA A 272 6.94 2.05 0.39
N ALA A 273 7.70 3.10 0.06
CA ALA A 273 8.32 3.96 1.06
C ALA A 273 7.37 5.11 1.41
N ILE A 274 7.35 5.49 2.68
CA ILE A 274 6.58 6.62 3.20
C ILE A 274 7.57 7.72 3.57
N ASP A 275 7.74 8.70 2.66
CA ASP A 275 8.66 9.83 2.87
C ASP A 275 7.93 11.06 3.40
N ALA A 276 6.64 11.19 3.10
CA ALA A 276 5.78 12.27 3.55
C ALA A 276 4.31 11.85 3.50
N GLY A 277 3.44 12.53 4.24
CA GLY A 277 2.00 12.34 4.20
C GLY A 277 1.35 12.48 5.57
N HIS A 278 0.00 12.68 5.55
CA HIS A 278 -0.83 12.82 6.74
C HIS A 278 -1.92 11.74 6.83
N THR A 279 -2.28 11.14 5.69
CA THR A 279 -3.32 10.11 5.65
C THR A 279 -2.83 8.89 4.87
N LEU A 280 -3.01 7.73 5.45
CA LEU A 280 -2.74 6.43 4.85
C LEU A 280 -4.05 5.66 4.74
N ARG A 281 -4.44 5.25 3.54
CA ARG A 281 -5.68 4.54 3.30
C ARG A 281 -5.46 3.36 2.36
N ILE A 282 -6.08 2.23 2.69
CA ILE A 282 -6.11 1.06 1.81
C ILE A 282 -7.56 0.77 1.46
N GLU A 283 -7.84 0.71 0.16
CA GLU A 283 -9.18 0.51 -0.38
C GLU A 283 -9.20 -0.67 -1.35
N GLN A 284 -10.35 -1.36 -1.40
CA GLN A 284 -10.60 -2.41 -2.39
C GLN A 284 -12.00 -2.23 -2.97
N ASN A 285 -12.10 -2.11 -4.29
CA ASN A 285 -13.36 -1.87 -5.01
C ASN A 285 -14.14 -0.65 -4.47
N GLY A 286 -13.44 0.45 -4.17
CA GLY A 286 -14.01 1.70 -3.65
C GLY A 286 -14.50 1.63 -2.19
N LYS A 287 -14.19 0.54 -1.46
CA LYS A 287 -14.50 0.40 -0.03
C LYS A 287 -13.21 0.47 0.77
N PRO A 288 -13.14 1.27 1.84
CA PRO A 288 -11.98 1.32 2.70
C PRO A 288 -11.83 0.01 3.47
N LEU A 289 -10.66 -0.63 3.39
CA LEU A 289 -10.26 -1.74 4.24
C LEU A 289 -9.67 -1.21 5.55
N ALA A 290 -8.87 -0.14 5.46
CA ALA A 290 -8.31 0.53 6.62
C ALA A 290 -7.91 1.98 6.27
N ALA A 291 -7.90 2.84 7.28
CA ALA A 291 -7.41 4.21 7.20
C ALA A 291 -6.71 4.57 8.51
N TRP A 292 -5.62 5.33 8.40
CA TRP A 292 -4.87 5.85 9.54
C TRP A 292 -4.47 7.30 9.27
N THR A 293 -4.42 8.05 10.33
CA THR A 293 -3.72 9.35 10.34
C THR A 293 -2.26 9.06 10.61
N ILE A 294 -1.36 9.56 9.78
CA ILE A 294 0.09 9.39 9.93
C ILE A 294 0.73 10.76 10.16
N GLU A 295 1.80 10.77 10.94
CA GLU A 295 2.69 11.90 11.11
C GLU A 295 4.09 11.43 10.71
N VAL A 296 4.56 11.90 9.57
CA VAL A 296 5.90 11.55 9.10
C VAL A 296 6.89 12.55 9.66
N ILE A 297 7.84 12.03 10.46
CA ILE A 297 8.88 12.81 11.12
C ILE A 297 10.14 12.73 10.25
N PRO A 298 10.58 13.84 9.66
CA PRO A 298 11.84 13.88 8.95
C PRO A 298 13.01 13.70 9.92
N ASP A 299 14.08 13.05 9.46
CA ASP A 299 15.32 12.91 10.19
C ASP A 299 16.04 14.27 10.28
N ALA A 300 16.38 14.70 11.49
CA ALA A 300 17.06 15.95 11.71
C ALA A 300 18.59 15.76 11.66
N PRO A 301 19.36 16.69 11.03
CA PRO A 301 20.80 16.56 11.06
C PRO A 301 21.35 16.70 12.49
N PRO A 302 22.43 15.98 12.83
CA PRO A 302 23.02 16.00 14.16
C PRO A 302 23.59 17.38 14.49
N SER A 303 23.51 17.76 15.75
CA SER A 303 24.09 18.98 16.27
C SER A 303 25.43 18.70 16.93
N ALA A 304 26.39 19.64 16.74
CA ALA A 304 27.72 19.59 17.37
C ALA A 304 28.06 20.94 17.97
N ALA A 305 28.68 20.91 19.12
CA ALA A 305 29.17 22.12 19.78
C ALA A 305 30.45 21.84 20.59
N PHE A 306 31.24 22.86 20.88
CA PHE A 306 32.28 22.78 21.89
C PHE A 306 31.64 22.91 23.28
N ALA A 307 31.88 21.93 24.16
CA ALA A 307 31.46 21.98 25.55
C ALA A 307 32.30 23.01 26.34
N GLU A 308 33.59 23.08 25.99
CA GLU A 308 34.53 24.10 26.44
C GLU A 308 35.39 24.57 25.24
N PRO A 309 35.87 25.79 25.21
CA PRO A 309 36.78 26.24 24.15
C PRO A 309 38.01 25.34 24.02
N PRO A 310 38.47 25.05 22.76
CA PRO A 310 39.68 24.29 22.55
C PRO A 310 40.84 24.82 23.40
N SER A 311 41.57 23.94 24.07
CA SER A 311 42.61 24.33 25.02
C SER A 311 43.87 23.45 24.90
N ARG A 312 44.94 23.92 25.51
CA ARG A 312 46.24 23.23 25.60
C ARG A 312 46.38 22.54 26.94
N THR A 313 46.78 21.28 26.96
CA THR A 313 47.15 20.59 28.18
C THR A 313 48.57 20.98 28.64
N ARG A 314 48.92 20.63 29.88
CA ARG A 314 50.30 20.82 30.43
C ARG A 314 51.38 20.06 29.63
N ARG A 315 50.98 18.95 28.95
CA ARG A 315 51.84 18.12 28.09
C ARG A 315 51.83 18.55 26.62
N ALA A 316 51.31 19.76 26.35
CA ALA A 316 51.21 20.27 24.99
C ALA A 316 50.31 19.48 24.04
N ALA A 317 49.35 18.68 24.54
CA ALA A 317 48.33 18.09 23.73
C ALA A 317 47.15 19.07 23.51
N LEU A 318 46.52 19.03 22.37
CA LEU A 318 45.26 19.71 22.06
C LEU A 318 44.14 19.01 22.81
N LYS A 319 43.41 19.71 23.67
CA LYS A 319 42.21 19.21 24.35
C LYS A 319 40.98 19.80 23.67
N LEU A 320 40.06 18.92 23.30
CA LEU A 320 38.80 19.26 22.66
C LEU A 320 37.65 18.62 23.47
N ASP A 321 36.91 19.47 24.16
CA ASP A 321 35.69 19.09 24.85
C ASP A 321 34.50 19.38 23.95
N PHE A 322 33.70 18.37 23.64
CA PHE A 322 32.60 18.50 22.70
C PHE A 322 31.30 17.89 23.21
N GLU A 323 30.22 18.40 22.68
CA GLU A 323 28.86 17.89 22.82
C GLU A 323 28.30 17.60 21.44
N ALA A 324 27.59 16.51 21.33
CA ALA A 324 26.88 16.11 20.13
C ALA A 324 25.50 15.59 20.51
N ALA A 325 24.48 15.89 19.75
CA ALA A 325 23.13 15.39 19.96
C ALA A 325 22.45 15.12 18.63
N ASP A 326 21.65 14.04 18.61
CA ASP A 326 20.91 13.58 17.47
C ASP A 326 19.67 12.80 17.92
N ASP A 327 18.59 12.84 17.13
CA ASP A 327 17.33 12.16 17.48
C ASP A 327 17.41 10.63 17.37
N TYR A 328 18.27 10.08 16.49
CA TYR A 328 18.48 8.64 16.33
C TYR A 328 19.86 8.14 16.72
N GLY A 329 20.78 9.05 16.98
CA GLY A 329 22.10 8.75 17.54
C GLY A 329 23.27 9.10 16.63
N VAL A 330 24.34 9.53 17.26
CA VAL A 330 25.60 9.94 16.62
C VAL A 330 26.47 8.72 16.35
N ALA A 331 26.79 8.47 15.08
CA ALA A 331 27.60 7.33 14.66
C ALA A 331 29.10 7.61 14.79
N SER A 332 29.55 8.83 14.49
CA SER A 332 30.97 9.21 14.61
C SER A 332 31.15 10.70 14.87
N ALA A 333 32.30 11.01 15.47
CA ALA A 333 32.71 12.38 15.70
C ALA A 333 34.19 12.56 15.33
N ALA A 334 34.52 13.72 14.76
CA ALA A 334 35.89 14.11 14.42
C ALA A 334 36.07 15.63 14.58
N ALA A 335 37.27 16.05 14.86
CA ALA A 335 37.62 17.48 14.80
C ALA A 335 38.32 17.77 13.46
N LEU A 336 37.83 18.76 12.74
CA LEU A 336 38.42 19.27 11.53
C LEU A 336 39.29 20.48 11.89
N VAL A 337 40.59 20.34 11.66
CA VAL A 337 41.57 21.39 11.94
C VAL A 337 42.12 21.91 10.62
N ARG A 338 41.99 23.20 10.39
CA ARG A 338 42.59 23.90 9.24
C ARG A 338 43.41 25.08 9.69
N ARG A 339 44.37 25.53 8.88
CA ARG A 339 45.12 26.77 9.20
C ARG A 339 44.18 27.95 9.14
N ALA A 340 44.37 28.93 10.07
CA ALA A 340 43.63 30.16 10.03
C ALA A 340 43.99 31.00 8.79
N GLU A 341 45.28 30.96 8.40
CA GLU A 341 45.79 31.65 7.22
C GLU A 341 46.45 30.61 6.29
N THR A 342 45.95 30.50 5.06
CA THR A 342 46.53 29.63 4.04
C THR A 342 47.31 30.50 3.07
N PRO A 343 48.64 30.27 2.87
CA PRO A 343 49.44 31.02 1.93
C PRO A 343 48.91 30.89 0.50
N ALA A 344 49.10 31.95 -0.31
CA ALA A 344 48.72 31.93 -1.71
C ALA A 344 49.43 30.77 -2.46
N GLY A 345 48.66 29.98 -3.24
CA GLY A 345 49.16 28.84 -4.01
C GLY A 345 49.38 27.55 -3.23
N VAL A 346 49.04 27.52 -1.93
CA VAL A 346 49.01 26.29 -1.13
C VAL A 346 47.57 25.76 -1.05
N ALA A 347 47.38 24.47 -1.30
CA ALA A 347 46.07 23.87 -1.15
C ALA A 347 45.58 23.99 0.32
N ALA A 348 44.28 24.24 0.49
CA ALA A 348 43.68 24.23 1.80
C ALA A 348 43.62 22.76 2.31
N GLU A 349 44.52 22.45 3.23
CA GLU A 349 44.58 21.14 3.88
C GLU A 349 43.74 21.16 5.15
N THR A 350 43.07 20.04 5.45
CA THR A 350 42.30 19.84 6.68
C THR A 350 42.77 18.56 7.35
N ILE A 351 43.13 18.66 8.60
CA ILE A 351 43.44 17.48 9.43
C ILE A 351 42.14 17.01 10.07
N GLU A 352 41.82 15.75 9.92
CA GLU A 352 40.68 15.11 10.59
C GLU A 352 41.20 14.31 11.79
N LEU A 353 40.80 14.72 12.99
CA LEU A 353 41.21 14.10 14.26
C LEU A 353 39.99 13.30 14.78
N PRO A 354 40.07 11.98 14.90
CA PRO A 354 38.98 11.19 15.41
C PRO A 354 38.69 11.51 16.87
N LEU A 355 37.41 11.67 17.21
CA LEU A 355 36.94 11.89 18.56
C LEU A 355 36.17 10.67 19.05
N THR A 356 36.48 10.21 20.23
CA THR A 356 35.84 9.01 20.82
C THR A 356 34.50 9.39 21.43
N LEU A 357 33.44 8.72 21.01
CA LEU A 357 32.12 8.79 21.62
C LEU A 357 32.08 7.90 22.88
N PRO A 358 31.40 8.32 23.96
CA PRO A 358 31.29 7.52 25.19
C PRO A 358 30.51 6.23 24.96
N GLU A 359 29.50 6.26 24.10
CA GLU A 359 28.67 5.11 23.72
C GLU A 359 28.39 5.15 22.21
N PRO A 360 28.34 4.01 21.52
CA PRO A 360 27.96 3.96 20.13
C PRO A 360 26.48 4.37 19.97
N ASN A 361 26.20 5.17 18.95
CA ASN A 361 24.86 5.67 18.61
C ASN A 361 24.13 6.39 19.76
N ALA A 362 24.88 7.07 20.63
CA ALA A 362 24.29 7.85 21.72
C ALA A 362 23.49 9.03 21.16
N ARG A 363 22.27 9.25 21.67
CA ARG A 363 21.44 10.41 21.29
C ARG A 363 21.98 11.75 21.79
N ALA A 364 22.75 11.69 22.87
CA ALA A 364 23.48 12.83 23.39
C ALA A 364 24.83 12.32 23.90
N ALA A 365 25.90 12.90 23.44
CA ALA A 365 27.26 12.55 23.80
C ALA A 365 28.00 13.80 24.26
N ARG A 366 28.71 13.68 25.37
CA ARG A 366 29.69 14.67 25.82
C ARG A 366 30.99 13.94 26.11
N SER A 367 32.10 14.39 25.48
CA SER A 367 33.38 13.70 25.61
C SER A 367 34.54 14.68 25.42
N SER A 368 35.72 14.19 25.75
CA SER A 368 36.97 14.96 25.63
C SER A 368 37.95 14.19 24.75
N GLY A 369 38.44 14.82 23.69
CA GLY A 369 39.52 14.32 22.84
C GLY A 369 40.85 14.95 23.21
N PHE A 370 41.92 14.17 23.19
CA PHE A 370 43.28 14.63 23.44
C PHE A 370 44.16 14.22 22.25
N HIS A 371 44.75 15.21 21.58
CA HIS A 371 45.53 14.94 20.37
C HIS A 371 46.92 15.60 20.50
N ASP A 372 47.95 14.79 20.34
CA ASP A 372 49.32 15.28 20.29
C ASP A 372 49.66 15.71 18.84
N LEU A 373 49.65 17.01 18.63
CA LEU A 373 50.02 17.64 17.36
C LEU A 373 51.40 18.30 17.43
N THR A 374 52.20 18.06 18.45
CA THR A 374 53.49 18.73 18.64
C THR A 374 54.51 18.44 17.55
N ALA A 375 54.45 17.27 16.94
CA ALA A 375 55.28 16.91 15.78
C ALA A 375 54.74 17.46 14.45
N HIS A 376 53.46 17.86 14.42
CA HIS A 376 52.84 18.33 13.19
C HIS A 376 53.48 19.64 12.71
N PRO A 377 53.62 19.86 11.39
CA PRO A 377 54.19 21.11 10.85
C PRO A 377 53.47 22.37 11.31
N TRP A 378 52.18 22.28 11.65
CA TRP A 378 51.36 23.42 12.08
C TRP A 378 51.45 23.71 13.61
N ALA A 379 52.23 22.93 14.36
CA ALA A 379 52.43 23.21 15.76
C ALA A 379 52.91 24.65 15.99
N GLY A 380 52.30 25.39 16.91
CA GLY A 380 52.59 26.81 17.19
C GLY A 380 51.92 27.78 16.22
N LEU A 381 51.21 27.35 15.17
CA LEU A 381 50.48 28.21 14.26
C LEU A 381 49.02 28.35 14.68
N LYS A 382 48.39 29.44 14.25
CA LYS A 382 46.93 29.64 14.40
C LYS A 382 46.16 28.69 13.50
N ALA A 383 45.16 28.01 14.08
CA ALA A 383 44.30 27.11 13.39
C ALA A 383 42.84 27.36 13.76
N MET A 384 41.96 27.04 12.82
CA MET A 384 40.52 27.00 13.04
C MET A 384 40.11 25.54 13.23
N VAL A 385 39.35 25.27 14.27
CA VAL A 385 38.88 23.95 14.61
C VAL A 385 37.36 23.93 14.58
N ARG A 386 36.77 22.88 13.99
CA ARG A 386 35.34 22.57 14.02
C ARG A 386 35.12 21.11 14.44
N ILE A 387 34.07 20.87 15.16
CA ILE A 387 33.60 19.49 15.42
C ILE A 387 32.68 19.09 14.29
N LYS A 388 32.97 17.95 13.65
CA LYS A 388 32.12 17.28 12.68
C LYS A 388 31.56 16.04 13.35
N VAL A 389 30.25 15.90 13.34
CA VAL A 389 29.57 14.69 13.75
C VAL A 389 28.80 14.12 12.58
N VAL A 390 28.64 12.80 12.56
CA VAL A 390 27.83 12.12 11.54
C VAL A 390 26.88 11.22 12.30
N ASP A 391 25.60 11.30 11.93
CA ASP A 391 24.56 10.45 12.51
C ASP A 391 24.57 9.03 11.92
N THR A 392 23.63 8.20 12.36
CA THR A 392 23.44 6.84 11.87
C THR A 392 22.83 6.77 10.47
N ALA A 393 22.22 7.87 9.99
CA ALA A 393 21.71 8.02 8.62
C ALA A 393 22.79 8.50 7.64
N GLY A 394 23.96 8.98 8.14
CA GLY A 394 25.07 9.52 7.34
C GLY A 394 25.01 11.02 7.13
N GLN A 395 24.12 11.76 7.81
CA GLN A 395 24.03 13.21 7.72
C GLN A 395 25.14 13.86 8.57
N PRO A 396 25.86 14.87 8.04
CA PRO A 396 26.89 15.59 8.79
C PRO A 396 26.29 16.78 9.55
N GLY A 397 26.70 16.93 10.79
CA GLY A 397 26.53 18.15 11.60
C GLY A 397 27.88 18.79 11.90
N LEU A 398 27.94 20.12 11.93
CA LEU A 398 29.15 20.88 12.16
C LEU A 398 28.94 21.89 13.29
N SER A 399 29.94 22.02 14.17
CA SER A 399 29.96 23.10 15.15
C SER A 399 30.31 24.46 14.56
N GLU A 400 30.20 25.49 15.34
CA GLU A 400 30.87 26.74 15.07
C GLU A 400 32.40 26.54 15.01
N GLU A 401 33.11 27.48 14.35
CA GLU A 401 34.56 27.44 14.29
C GLU A 401 35.17 28.14 15.52
N ALA A 402 36.20 27.49 16.08
CA ALA A 402 36.98 28.06 17.17
C ALA A 402 38.43 28.29 16.73
N GLU A 403 38.97 29.45 16.98
CA GLU A 403 40.40 29.76 16.75
C GLU A 403 41.23 29.28 17.92
N ILE A 404 42.33 28.61 17.62
CA ILE A 404 43.35 28.23 18.63
C ILE A 404 44.74 28.34 18.00
N VAL A 405 45.73 28.64 18.85
CA VAL A 405 47.14 28.37 18.51
C VAL A 405 47.43 26.91 18.85
N LEU A 406 47.79 26.10 17.84
CA LEU A 406 48.05 24.68 18.06
C LEU A 406 49.18 24.50 19.06
N PRO A 407 49.02 23.57 20.03
CA PRO A 407 50.06 23.29 20.99
C PRO A 407 51.37 22.89 20.32
N GLU A 408 52.46 23.41 20.86
CA GLU A 408 53.81 23.09 20.40
C GLU A 408 54.69 22.59 21.56
N ARG A 409 55.70 21.81 21.22
CA ARG A 409 56.73 21.36 22.16
C ARG A 409 57.68 22.55 22.47
N LEU A 410 57.94 22.77 23.72
CA LEU A 410 58.92 23.77 24.16
C LEU A 410 60.32 23.16 24.14
N PHE A 411 61.22 23.70 23.33
CA PHE A 411 62.61 23.27 23.25
C PHE A 411 63.45 24.17 24.20
N GLN A 412 64.31 23.51 25.01
CA GLN A 412 65.21 24.18 25.93
C GLN A 412 66.52 24.58 25.24
N ASN A 413 67.01 23.73 24.32
CA ASN A 413 68.20 23.98 23.58
C ASN A 413 68.00 25.15 22.56
N PRO A 414 68.83 26.21 22.59
CA PRO A 414 68.64 27.34 21.70
C PRO A 414 68.77 27.02 20.19
N VAL A 415 69.62 26.03 19.82
CA VAL A 415 69.77 25.59 18.44
C VAL A 415 68.54 24.81 17.95
N ALA A 416 68.05 23.87 18.81
CA ALA A 416 66.82 23.16 18.51
C ALA A 416 65.65 24.12 18.31
N ARG A 417 65.52 25.11 19.15
CA ARG A 417 64.54 26.20 19.05
C ARG A 417 64.69 26.97 17.74
N ALA A 418 65.90 27.38 17.39
CA ALA A 418 66.16 28.09 16.14
C ALA A 418 65.75 27.23 14.90
N ILE A 419 66.02 25.91 14.89
CA ILE A 419 65.62 25.02 13.79
C ILE A 419 64.07 24.92 13.71
N VAL A 420 63.38 24.82 14.84
CA VAL A 420 61.89 24.73 14.86
C VAL A 420 61.26 26.05 14.40
N GLU A 421 61.88 27.20 14.73
CA GLU A 421 61.43 28.48 14.20
C GLU A 421 61.58 28.57 12.67
N GLN A 422 62.70 28.05 12.11
CA GLN A 422 62.85 27.98 10.64
C GLN A 422 61.80 27.05 10.01
N ARG A 423 61.47 25.97 10.68
CA ARG A 423 60.38 25.04 10.26
C ARG A 423 59.03 25.79 10.22
N LYS A 424 58.66 26.57 11.25
CA LYS A 424 57.42 27.35 11.28
C LYS A 424 57.37 28.41 10.18
N ILE A 425 58.49 29.14 9.96
CA ILE A 425 58.59 30.12 8.89
C ILE A 425 58.35 29.47 7.54
N LEU A 426 58.97 28.31 7.28
CA LEU A 426 58.81 27.53 6.04
C LEU A 426 57.36 27.05 5.85
N VAL A 427 56.66 26.66 6.91
CA VAL A 427 55.25 26.25 6.85
C VAL A 427 54.35 27.46 6.59
N GLY A 428 54.64 28.60 7.20
CA GLY A 428 53.89 29.83 7.02
C GLY A 428 53.89 30.38 5.60
N ASP A 429 55.06 30.41 4.96
CA ASP A 429 55.24 30.87 3.58
C ASP A 429 56.36 30.08 2.88
N PRO A 430 56.04 28.91 2.29
CA PRO A 430 57.03 28.04 1.70
C PRO A 430 57.76 28.64 0.48
N ALA A 431 57.09 29.51 -0.26
CA ALA A 431 57.63 30.12 -1.47
C ALA A 431 58.48 31.38 -1.17
N GLY A 432 57.93 32.30 -0.39
CA GLY A 432 58.54 33.60 -0.11
C GLY A 432 59.73 33.50 0.86
N GLN A 433 59.65 32.63 1.87
CA GLN A 433 60.64 32.55 2.95
C GLN A 433 61.75 31.50 2.68
N ARG A 434 61.66 30.71 1.63
CA ARG A 434 62.59 29.61 1.30
C ARG A 434 64.06 30.03 1.34
N ARG A 435 64.42 31.15 0.70
CA ARG A 435 65.81 31.63 0.67
C ARG A 435 66.29 32.07 2.05
N GLY A 436 65.43 32.73 2.85
CA GLY A 436 65.76 33.10 4.20
C GLY A 436 66.02 31.89 5.09
N VAL A 437 65.19 30.86 4.97
CA VAL A 437 65.35 29.59 5.70
C VAL A 437 66.66 28.89 5.29
N VAL A 438 66.98 28.82 4.00
CA VAL A 438 68.26 28.25 3.52
C VAL A 438 69.45 28.99 4.13
N ALA A 439 69.44 30.32 4.14
CA ALA A 439 70.51 31.11 4.74
C ALA A 439 70.65 30.87 6.24
N ALA A 440 69.54 30.82 6.97
CA ALA A 440 69.51 30.53 8.41
C ALA A 440 70.02 29.12 8.75
N LEU A 441 69.59 28.08 7.98
CA LEU A 441 70.05 26.69 8.17
C LEU A 441 71.57 26.60 7.92
N ASN A 442 72.10 27.27 6.89
CA ASN A 442 73.53 27.33 6.63
C ASN A 442 74.33 28.07 7.72
N ALA A 443 73.78 29.14 8.29
CA ALA A 443 74.35 29.86 9.43
C ALA A 443 74.41 28.98 10.69
N ILE A 444 73.33 28.24 11.00
CA ILE A 444 73.30 27.28 12.11
C ILE A 444 74.33 26.16 11.87
N ALA A 445 74.41 25.58 10.67
CA ALA A 445 75.39 24.55 10.32
C ALA A 445 76.84 25.04 10.46
N GLY A 446 77.08 26.33 10.24
CA GLY A 446 78.39 26.96 10.33
C GLY A 446 79.02 27.07 11.75
N VAL A 447 78.24 26.75 12.79
CA VAL A 447 78.72 26.83 14.20
C VAL A 447 78.52 25.48 14.91
N PRO A 448 79.30 24.41 14.54
CA PRO A 448 79.13 23.06 15.07
C PRO A 448 79.24 22.92 16.61
N SER A 449 80.06 23.76 17.21
CA SER A 449 80.23 23.76 18.66
C SER A 449 78.97 24.01 19.49
N GLN A 450 77.96 24.65 18.87
CA GLN A 450 76.66 24.90 19.56
C GLN A 450 75.78 23.67 19.65
N TYR A 451 76.04 22.61 18.84
CA TYR A 451 75.37 21.33 18.88
C TYR A 451 76.35 20.17 19.06
N GLN A 452 77.41 20.42 19.83
CA GLN A 452 78.36 19.41 20.30
C GLN A 452 79.10 18.70 19.14
N ASP A 453 79.37 19.40 18.08
CA ASP A 453 80.03 18.88 16.86
C ASP A 453 79.36 17.63 16.28
N ASP A 454 78.06 17.43 16.48
CA ASP A 454 77.33 16.30 15.94
C ASP A 454 77.26 16.34 14.41
N THR A 455 78.03 15.40 13.80
CA THR A 455 78.13 15.28 12.33
C THR A 455 76.78 15.00 11.68
N VAL A 456 75.87 14.26 12.32
CA VAL A 456 74.52 13.96 11.78
C VAL A 456 73.69 15.24 11.68
N VAL A 457 73.74 16.08 12.73
CA VAL A 457 73.08 17.38 12.74
C VAL A 457 73.64 18.30 11.64
N PHE A 458 74.96 18.37 11.52
CA PHE A 458 75.62 19.14 10.46
C PHE A 458 75.19 18.71 9.09
N LEU A 459 75.29 17.38 8.75
CA LEU A 459 74.92 16.85 7.45
C LEU A 459 73.44 17.04 7.18
N GLY A 460 72.55 16.84 8.20
CA GLY A 460 71.10 17.04 8.08
C GLY A 460 70.75 18.48 7.76
N LEU A 461 71.33 19.43 8.45
CA LEU A 461 71.12 20.87 8.17
C LEU A 461 71.56 21.26 6.75
N ARG A 462 72.73 20.76 6.31
CA ARG A 462 73.25 20.96 4.96
C ARG A 462 72.35 20.32 3.90
N LEU A 463 71.88 19.09 4.16
CA LEU A 463 70.94 18.40 3.27
C LEU A 463 69.59 19.15 3.18
N ALA A 464 69.05 19.61 4.29
CA ALA A 464 67.81 20.42 4.33
C ALA A 464 67.98 21.70 3.50
N ALA A 465 69.10 22.43 3.69
CA ALA A 465 69.39 23.64 2.95
C ALA A 465 69.52 23.34 1.42
N LEU A 466 70.25 22.27 1.03
CA LEU A 466 70.41 21.87 -0.37
C LEU A 466 69.08 21.48 -1.03
N ARG A 467 68.23 20.73 -0.33
CA ARG A 467 66.89 20.35 -0.83
C ARG A 467 65.98 21.56 -1.05
N LEU A 468 66.07 22.56 -0.19
CA LEU A 468 65.31 23.83 -0.33
C LEU A 468 65.93 24.72 -1.44
N ASP A 469 67.24 24.68 -1.66
CA ASP A 469 67.92 25.53 -2.66
C ASP A 469 67.88 24.91 -4.08
N ALA A 470 67.41 23.65 -4.23
CA ALA A 470 67.26 23.02 -5.52
C ALA A 470 66.43 23.89 -6.47
N ARG A 471 67.04 24.29 -7.61
CA ARG A 471 66.44 25.20 -8.59
C ARG A 471 65.31 24.50 -9.35
N ASP A 472 64.31 25.29 -9.69
CA ASP A 472 63.18 24.89 -10.50
C ASP A 472 63.65 24.15 -11.78
N GLY A 473 63.41 22.85 -11.87
CA GLY A 473 63.68 22.12 -13.11
C GLY A 473 63.74 20.62 -13.05
N ALA A 474 63.99 20.00 -11.92
CA ALA A 474 64.07 18.52 -11.85
C ALA A 474 63.10 17.86 -10.81
N GLU A 475 62.82 18.48 -9.71
CA GLU A 475 61.80 18.10 -8.74
C GLU A 475 61.43 19.34 -7.88
N ALA A 476 60.14 19.63 -7.74
CA ALA A 476 59.69 20.64 -6.80
C ALA A 476 60.28 20.29 -5.41
N PRO A 477 60.85 21.27 -4.66
CA PRO A 477 61.42 20.99 -3.37
C PRO A 477 60.42 20.31 -2.48
N ASN A 478 60.74 19.10 -2.03
CA ASN A 478 59.87 18.33 -1.15
C ASN A 478 59.93 18.97 0.24
N VAL A 479 59.11 19.99 0.43
CA VAL A 479 59.03 20.82 1.66
C VAL A 479 58.68 19.92 2.85
N ASP A 480 57.80 18.95 2.69
CA ASP A 480 57.36 18.04 3.76
C ASP A 480 58.48 17.17 4.29
N ALA A 481 59.31 16.64 3.37
CA ALA A 481 60.48 15.87 3.77
C ALA A 481 61.53 16.75 4.50
N VAL A 482 61.68 18.02 4.12
CA VAL A 482 62.54 18.95 4.85
C VAL A 482 61.97 19.29 6.21
N GLN A 483 60.68 19.52 6.32
CA GLN A 483 59.99 19.80 7.61
C GLN A 483 60.16 18.62 8.57
N SER A 484 60.00 17.39 8.13
CA SER A 484 60.21 16.19 8.92
C SER A 484 61.68 16.07 9.36
N LEU A 485 62.63 16.30 8.45
CA LEU A 485 64.06 16.27 8.76
C LEU A 485 64.43 17.35 9.82
N LEU A 486 63.95 18.56 9.68
CA LEU A 486 64.18 19.64 10.66
C LEU A 486 63.66 19.30 12.05
N TRP A 487 62.49 18.65 12.11
CA TRP A 487 61.92 18.15 13.36
C TRP A 487 62.80 17.11 14.02
N ASP A 488 63.25 16.13 13.27
CA ASP A 488 64.14 15.04 13.79
C ASP A 488 65.47 15.60 14.26
N LEU A 489 66.04 16.58 13.55
CA LEU A 489 67.27 17.24 13.98
C LEU A 489 67.07 18.02 15.27
N ALA A 490 65.99 18.75 15.43
CA ALA A 490 65.68 19.50 16.66
C ALA A 490 65.52 18.55 17.85
N LEU A 491 64.79 17.41 17.63
CA LEU A 491 64.68 16.38 18.67
C LEU A 491 66.01 15.75 19.06
N ARG A 492 66.89 15.47 18.05
CA ARG A 492 68.21 14.95 18.29
C ARG A 492 69.10 15.87 19.14
N ILE A 493 69.00 17.18 18.88
CA ILE A 493 69.75 18.19 19.65
C ILE A 493 69.19 18.31 21.05
N GLU A 494 67.87 18.29 21.23
CA GLU A 494 67.19 18.46 22.54
C GLU A 494 67.38 17.24 23.46
N ASP A 495 67.10 16.06 22.89
CA ASP A 495 66.99 14.83 23.67
C ASP A 495 68.28 13.99 23.66
N GLY A 496 69.28 14.28 22.83
CA GLY A 496 70.53 13.55 22.73
C GLY A 496 70.43 12.17 22.04
N ARG A 497 71.52 11.36 22.13
CA ARG A 497 71.56 10.03 21.47
C ARG A 497 70.71 8.96 22.16
N LEU A 498 70.45 9.11 23.46
CA LEU A 498 69.61 8.17 24.25
C LEU A 498 68.13 8.25 23.84
N SER A 499 67.72 9.29 23.18
CA SER A 499 66.31 9.56 22.87
C SER A 499 65.67 8.65 21.79
N LEU A 500 66.46 7.95 21.01
CA LEU A 500 65.91 7.02 19.98
C LEU A 500 65.33 5.74 20.64
N ALA A 501 66.12 5.10 21.51
CA ALA A 501 65.67 3.93 22.25
C ALA A 501 64.53 4.25 23.23
N GLU A 502 64.64 5.38 23.95
CA GLU A 502 63.55 5.84 24.85
C GLU A 502 62.26 6.19 24.07
N ARG A 503 62.34 6.71 22.88
CA ARG A 503 61.18 6.99 22.03
C ARG A 503 60.53 5.71 21.53
N GLU A 504 61.33 4.75 21.10
CA GLU A 504 60.88 3.44 20.66
C GLU A 504 60.21 2.71 21.80
N LEU A 505 60.81 2.75 23.00
CA LEU A 505 60.23 2.19 24.19
C LEU A 505 58.89 2.87 24.56
N ARG A 506 58.77 4.19 24.51
CA ARG A 506 57.55 4.91 24.80
C ARG A 506 56.47 4.63 23.74
N ALA A 507 56.87 4.55 22.45
CA ALA A 507 55.92 4.19 21.36
C ALA A 507 55.37 2.78 21.53
N LEU A 508 56.21 1.81 21.94
CA LEU A 508 55.77 0.46 22.23
C LEU A 508 54.87 0.40 23.48
N GLN A 509 55.20 1.19 24.53
CA GLN A 509 54.35 1.31 25.72
C GLN A 509 52.98 1.87 25.37
N GLN A 510 52.92 2.88 24.50
CA GLN A 510 51.68 3.50 24.09
C GLN A 510 50.84 2.55 23.24
N ARG A 511 51.44 1.85 22.25
CA ARG A 511 50.76 0.82 21.46
C ARG A 511 50.19 -0.29 22.35
N LEU A 512 50.96 -0.72 23.37
CA LEU A 512 50.46 -1.73 24.31
C LEU A 512 49.29 -1.22 25.13
N GLN A 513 49.32 0.05 25.59
CA GLN A 513 48.19 0.66 26.29
C GLN A 513 46.95 0.78 25.40
N ASP A 514 47.13 1.18 24.13
CA ASP A 514 46.06 1.30 23.14
C ASP A 514 45.45 -0.09 22.80
N ALA A 515 46.31 -1.12 22.65
CA ALA A 515 45.88 -2.49 22.42
C ALA A 515 45.06 -3.06 23.61
N ILE A 516 45.47 -2.78 24.84
CA ILE A 516 44.72 -3.17 26.03
C ILE A 516 43.41 -2.40 26.14
N ALA A 517 43.42 -1.08 25.87
CA ALA A 517 42.21 -0.25 25.90
C ALA A 517 41.16 -0.65 24.84
N ASN A 518 41.63 -1.03 23.65
CA ASN A 518 40.81 -1.46 22.51
C ASN A 518 40.42 -2.96 22.60
N ARG A 519 40.87 -3.69 23.64
CA ARG A 519 40.65 -5.14 23.79
C ARG A 519 41.07 -5.93 22.55
N GLU A 520 42.25 -5.60 22.02
CA GLU A 520 42.82 -6.37 20.93
C GLU A 520 43.11 -7.82 21.36
N SER A 521 43.42 -8.70 20.38
CA SER A 521 43.61 -10.12 20.69
C SER A 521 44.77 -10.35 21.68
N ASP A 522 44.64 -11.37 22.55
CA ASP A 522 45.69 -11.74 23.51
C ASP A 522 47.04 -12.01 22.82
N GLU A 523 47.02 -12.51 21.58
CA GLU A 523 48.24 -12.77 20.79
C GLU A 523 48.94 -11.47 20.39
N GLU A 524 48.21 -10.41 20.08
CA GLU A 524 48.75 -9.11 19.74
C GLU A 524 49.35 -8.43 20.97
N ILE A 525 48.67 -8.51 22.10
CA ILE A 525 49.13 -7.99 23.38
C ILE A 525 50.44 -8.71 23.81
N GLU A 526 50.51 -10.05 23.68
CA GLU A 526 51.72 -10.79 23.95
C GLU A 526 52.88 -10.45 23.00
N ARG A 527 52.59 -10.17 21.72
CA ARG A 527 53.62 -9.75 20.78
C ARG A 527 54.20 -8.39 21.20
N LEU A 528 53.35 -7.41 21.52
CA LEU A 528 53.78 -6.08 21.97
C LEU A 528 54.59 -6.16 23.30
N ILE A 529 54.22 -7.05 24.21
CA ILE A 529 54.99 -7.28 25.45
C ILE A 529 56.38 -7.83 25.12
N ARG A 530 56.53 -8.78 24.21
CA ARG A 530 57.83 -9.30 23.79
C ARG A 530 58.69 -8.23 23.10
N GLU A 531 58.10 -7.41 22.22
CA GLU A 531 58.80 -6.30 21.57
C GLU A 531 59.24 -5.23 22.61
N LEU A 532 58.39 -4.97 23.63
CA LEU A 532 58.75 -4.06 24.71
C LEU A 532 59.92 -4.60 25.56
N GLN A 533 59.95 -5.90 25.86
CA GLN A 533 61.06 -6.55 26.56
C GLN A 533 62.34 -6.46 25.77
N GLN A 534 62.32 -6.74 24.47
CA GLN A 534 63.50 -6.60 23.60
C GLN A 534 64.01 -5.14 23.47
N ALA A 535 63.13 -4.16 23.58
CA ALA A 535 63.54 -2.77 23.56
C ALA A 535 64.10 -2.25 24.90
N ILE A 536 63.86 -2.97 26.01
CA ILE A 536 64.38 -2.67 27.35
C ILE A 536 65.81 -3.27 27.48
N ASP A 537 66.05 -4.48 26.93
CA ASP A 537 67.37 -5.16 26.95
C ASP A 537 68.33 -4.48 25.96
#